data_33dd98c8a1c6a0aa7642163d1d1e5f08
#
_entry.id   33dd98c8a1c6a0aa7642163d1d1e5f08
#
_cell.length_a   1.000
_cell.length_b   1.000
_cell.length_c   1.000
_cell.angle_alpha   90.00
_cell.angle_beta   90.00
_cell.angle_gamma   90.00
#
_symmetry.space_group_name_H-M   'P 1'
#
loop_
_entity.id
_entity.type
_entity.pdbx_description
1 polymer ?
#
loop_
_entity_poly.entity_id
_entity_poly.type
_entity_poly.pdbx_seq_one_letter_code
_entity_poly.pdbx_strand_id
1 'polypeptide(L)'
;VGFSSRFPALSVDELRLYYLWMAHDHHDHDDDHPDNELDPMTARVRALETILVGKGLVDPAAIDAIVETYETKIGPRNGAHVVAKAWTDPGFAAWLKTDATAAIASLGYTGRQGEHMRAVFNTESVHNLVVCTLCSCYPWSVLGLPPVWYKSPPYRSRAVIDPRSVLAEFGLGLPADTSIRVWDSTAELRYLVIPRRPVGTDDLDAAALAALVTRDSMIGTGLARSAGKP
;
A
#
# COMPACT_ATOMS: atom_id res chain seq x y z
N VAL A 1 16.99 -35.08 12.69
CA VAL A 1 17.96 -34.22 12.02
C VAL A 1 17.28 -32.86 11.91
N GLY A 2 17.61 -31.94 12.88
CA GLY A 2 17.02 -30.62 12.98
C GLY A 2 17.73 -29.65 12.02
N PHE A 3 16.98 -29.04 11.14
CA PHE A 3 17.43 -27.85 10.40
C PHE A 3 17.08 -26.60 11.21
N SER A 4 18.06 -26.09 11.97
CA SER A 4 18.00 -24.78 12.57
C SER A 4 18.64 -23.79 11.58
N SER A 5 17.82 -23.16 10.71
CA SER A 5 18.28 -22.03 9.92
C SER A 5 18.06 -20.74 10.73
N ARG A 6 19.08 -20.33 11.49
CA ARG A 6 19.19 -18.98 12.03
C ARG A 6 19.53 -18.04 10.86
N PHE A 7 18.58 -17.28 10.36
CA PHE A 7 18.89 -16.08 9.60
C PHE A 7 19.36 -15.02 10.61
N PRO A 8 20.49 -14.36 10.39
CA PRO A 8 20.89 -13.24 11.21
C PRO A 8 19.85 -12.12 11.07
N ALA A 9 19.45 -11.53 12.19
CA ALA A 9 18.64 -10.33 12.17
C ALA A 9 19.47 -9.23 11.49
N LEU A 10 18.93 -8.61 10.45
CA LEU A 10 19.57 -7.47 9.80
C LEU A 10 19.68 -6.33 10.80
N SER A 11 20.84 -5.65 10.81
CA SER A 11 21.02 -4.45 11.63
C SER A 11 20.12 -3.32 11.13
N VAL A 12 19.89 -2.32 11.98
CA VAL A 12 19.07 -1.14 11.63
C VAL A 12 19.64 -0.43 10.40
N ASP A 13 20.97 -0.40 10.25
CA ASP A 13 21.63 0.21 9.09
C ASP A 13 21.47 -0.62 7.81
N GLU A 14 21.50 -1.94 7.90
CA GLU A 14 21.23 -2.82 6.76
C GLU A 14 19.77 -2.74 6.32
N LEU A 15 18.83 -2.60 7.26
CA LEU A 15 17.43 -2.34 6.97
C LEU A 15 17.24 -0.96 6.33
N ARG A 16 17.95 0.07 6.82
CA ARG A 16 17.89 1.42 6.25
C ARG A 16 18.45 1.47 4.83
N LEU A 17 19.54 0.78 4.55
CA LEU A 17 20.11 0.63 3.20
C LEU A 17 19.17 -0.15 2.28
N TYR A 18 18.53 -1.20 2.78
CA TYR A 18 17.53 -1.97 2.04
C TYR A 18 16.30 -1.13 1.69
N TYR A 19 15.82 -0.29 2.64
CA TYR A 19 14.70 0.63 2.40
C TYR A 19 15.08 1.79 1.48
N LEU A 20 16.30 2.34 1.60
CA LEU A 20 16.81 3.38 0.70
C LEU A 20 16.99 2.84 -0.72
N TRP A 21 17.46 1.62 -0.88
CA TRP A 21 17.58 0.96 -2.17
C TRP A 21 16.21 0.71 -2.81
N MET A 22 15.22 0.29 -2.02
CA MET A 22 13.83 0.14 -2.51
C MET A 22 13.10 1.46 -2.82
N ALA A 23 13.46 2.54 -2.13
CA ALA A 23 12.85 3.85 -2.36
C ALA A 23 13.41 4.58 -3.59
N HIS A 24 14.59 4.19 -4.07
CA HIS A 24 15.24 4.79 -5.24
C HIS A 24 14.82 4.16 -6.58
N ASP A 25 14.01 3.10 -6.58
CA ASP A 25 13.60 2.41 -7.82
C ASP A 25 12.40 3.10 -8.55
N HIS A 26 12.09 4.34 -8.21
CA HIS A 26 11.05 5.14 -8.85
C HIS A 26 11.53 6.48 -9.39
N HIS A 27 12.73 6.56 -9.97
CA HIS A 27 13.10 7.69 -10.83
C HIS A 27 14.02 7.25 -11.97
N ASP A 28 13.49 7.48 -13.15
CA ASP A 28 14.15 7.71 -14.44
C ASP A 28 15.21 6.73 -14.93
N HIS A 29 14.85 6.15 -16.08
CA HIS A 29 15.75 5.58 -17.04
C HIS A 29 16.87 6.57 -17.40
N ASP A 30 18.08 6.24 -17.00
CA ASP A 30 19.27 6.51 -17.77
C ASP A 30 20.20 5.31 -17.71
N ASP A 31 20.31 4.68 -18.86
CA ASP A 31 21.18 3.53 -19.14
C ASP A 31 22.64 3.97 -19.05
N ASP A 32 23.40 3.39 -18.08
CA ASP A 32 24.80 2.98 -18.26
C ASP A 32 25.39 2.44 -16.96
N HIS A 33 25.16 1.14 -16.65
CA HIS A 33 26.01 0.38 -15.74
C HIS A 33 26.25 -1.04 -16.30
N PRO A 34 27.52 -1.45 -16.49
CA PRO A 34 27.89 -2.71 -17.13
C PRO A 34 27.90 -3.96 -16.23
N ASP A 35 27.32 -3.93 -15.04
CA ASP A 35 27.21 -5.10 -14.13
C ASP A 35 25.75 -5.34 -13.72
N ASN A 36 24.91 -5.67 -14.70
CA ASN A 36 23.50 -6.00 -14.45
C ASN A 36 23.34 -7.51 -14.19
N GLU A 37 23.93 -8.04 -13.13
CA GLU A 37 23.51 -9.34 -12.61
C GLU A 37 22.10 -9.22 -12.04
N LEU A 38 21.13 -9.79 -12.78
CA LEU A 38 19.76 -9.89 -12.30
C LEU A 38 19.75 -10.61 -10.95
N ASP A 39 19.06 -10.02 -9.96
CA ASP A 39 18.76 -10.70 -8.72
C ASP A 39 18.28 -12.14 -9.00
N PRO A 40 18.78 -13.16 -8.28
CA PRO A 40 18.47 -14.57 -8.53
C PRO A 40 16.97 -14.89 -8.60
N MET A 41 16.13 -14.16 -7.85
CA MET A 41 14.68 -14.33 -7.90
C MET A 41 14.10 -13.76 -9.20
N THR A 42 14.53 -12.57 -9.59
CA THR A 42 14.16 -11.94 -10.86
C THR A 42 14.57 -12.81 -12.05
N ALA A 43 15.78 -13.37 -12.02
CA ALA A 43 16.23 -14.29 -13.06
C ALA A 43 15.35 -15.55 -13.17
N ARG A 44 14.95 -16.15 -12.03
CA ARG A 44 14.05 -17.30 -11.98
C ARG A 44 12.66 -16.97 -12.53
N VAL A 45 12.11 -15.81 -12.15
CA VAL A 45 10.77 -15.36 -12.62
C VAL A 45 10.81 -15.16 -14.13
N ARG A 46 11.83 -14.49 -14.69
CA ARG A 46 12.00 -14.30 -16.14
C ARG A 46 12.17 -15.62 -16.90
N ALA A 47 12.94 -16.56 -16.34
CA ALA A 47 13.11 -17.87 -16.94
C ALA A 47 11.79 -18.64 -16.98
N LEU A 48 11.01 -18.61 -15.90
CA LEU A 48 9.69 -19.23 -15.83
C LEU A 48 8.71 -18.61 -16.83
N GLU A 49 8.66 -17.29 -16.91
CA GLU A 49 7.86 -16.55 -17.89
C GLU A 49 8.24 -16.96 -19.32
N THR A 50 9.54 -16.97 -19.65
CA THR A 50 10.04 -17.40 -20.97
C THR A 50 9.58 -18.79 -21.33
N ILE A 51 9.62 -19.74 -20.39
CA ILE A 51 9.15 -21.12 -20.61
C ILE A 51 7.65 -21.16 -20.85
N LEU A 52 6.85 -20.43 -20.05
CA LEU A 52 5.39 -20.41 -20.17
C LEU A 52 4.94 -19.76 -21.47
N VAL A 53 5.58 -18.67 -21.87
CA VAL A 53 5.35 -18.02 -23.17
C VAL A 53 5.72 -18.94 -24.32
N GLY A 54 6.91 -19.57 -24.27
CA GLY A 54 7.36 -20.51 -25.30
C GLY A 54 6.46 -21.75 -25.45
N LYS A 55 5.73 -22.12 -24.40
CA LYS A 55 4.72 -23.18 -24.43
C LYS A 55 3.32 -22.69 -24.84
N GLY A 56 3.14 -21.40 -25.11
CA GLY A 56 1.84 -20.81 -25.43
C GLY A 56 0.83 -20.82 -24.27
N LEU A 57 1.29 -20.96 -23.03
CA LEU A 57 0.44 -20.98 -21.83
C LEU A 57 0.19 -19.58 -21.27
N VAL A 58 1.04 -18.62 -21.60
CA VAL A 58 0.95 -17.22 -21.16
C VAL A 58 1.20 -16.32 -22.37
N ASP A 59 0.35 -15.30 -22.50
CA ASP A 59 0.54 -14.20 -23.44
C ASP A 59 1.17 -13.01 -22.68
N PRO A 60 2.39 -12.57 -23.02
CA PRO A 60 3.03 -11.43 -22.39
C PRO A 60 2.18 -10.17 -22.45
N ALA A 61 1.53 -9.90 -23.59
CA ALA A 61 0.69 -8.72 -23.76
C ALA A 61 -0.52 -8.72 -22.80
N ALA A 62 -1.02 -9.88 -22.41
CA ALA A 62 -2.10 -9.98 -21.42
C ALA A 62 -1.59 -9.64 -20.00
N ILE A 63 -0.37 -10.04 -19.65
CA ILE A 63 0.26 -9.68 -18.38
C ILE A 63 0.48 -8.17 -18.32
N ASP A 64 1.09 -7.60 -19.35
CA ASP A 64 1.37 -6.15 -19.43
C ASP A 64 0.09 -5.33 -19.33
N ALA A 65 -0.98 -5.75 -20.03
CA ALA A 65 -2.28 -5.09 -19.96
C ALA A 65 -2.91 -5.15 -18.56
N ILE A 66 -2.71 -6.24 -17.82
CA ILE A 66 -3.17 -6.36 -16.42
C ILE A 66 -2.37 -5.40 -15.53
N VAL A 67 -1.05 -5.42 -15.62
CA VAL A 67 -0.15 -4.55 -14.84
C VAL A 67 -0.50 -3.09 -15.11
N GLU A 68 -0.54 -2.67 -16.38
CA GLU A 68 -0.91 -1.32 -16.77
C GLU A 68 -2.29 -0.90 -16.23
N THR A 69 -3.26 -1.81 -16.28
CA THR A 69 -4.61 -1.53 -15.78
C THR A 69 -4.59 -1.25 -14.26
N TYR A 70 -3.85 -2.05 -13.49
CA TYR A 70 -3.75 -1.85 -12.03
C TYR A 70 -2.89 -0.63 -11.64
N GLU A 71 -1.90 -0.26 -12.44
CA GLU A 71 -1.06 0.90 -12.19
C GLU A 71 -1.73 2.22 -12.61
N THR A 72 -2.39 2.24 -13.78
CA THR A 72 -2.89 3.48 -14.38
C THR A 72 -4.40 3.72 -14.21
N LYS A 73 -5.22 2.66 -14.18
CA LYS A 73 -6.69 2.77 -14.17
C LYS A 73 -7.31 2.44 -12.81
N ILE A 74 -6.76 1.46 -12.09
CA ILE A 74 -7.31 1.02 -10.80
C ILE A 74 -6.57 1.69 -9.64
N GLY A 75 -5.28 1.64 -9.57
CA GLY A 75 -4.34 2.20 -8.62
C GLY A 75 -4.85 2.96 -7.38
N PRO A 76 -3.99 3.64 -6.66
CA PRO A 76 -4.37 4.40 -5.46
C PRO A 76 -5.38 5.53 -5.71
N ARG A 77 -5.59 5.88 -6.97
CA ARG A 77 -6.56 6.87 -7.41
C ARG A 77 -7.98 6.54 -6.97
N ASN A 78 -8.41 5.28 -7.09
CA ASN A 78 -9.75 4.88 -6.66
C ASN A 78 -9.93 5.04 -5.14
N GLY A 79 -8.94 4.61 -4.37
CA GLY A 79 -8.93 4.83 -2.92
C GLY A 79 -8.93 6.31 -2.54
N ALA A 80 -8.17 7.14 -3.28
CA ALA A 80 -8.17 8.58 -3.07
C ALA A 80 -9.55 9.22 -3.29
N HIS A 81 -10.31 8.76 -4.30
CA HIS A 81 -11.70 9.19 -4.50
C HIS A 81 -12.61 8.75 -3.35
N VAL A 82 -12.45 7.52 -2.84
CA VAL A 82 -13.19 7.04 -1.67
C VAL A 82 -12.93 7.94 -0.46
N VAL A 83 -11.66 8.26 -0.19
CA VAL A 83 -11.25 9.12 0.92
C VAL A 83 -11.79 10.53 0.76
N ALA A 84 -11.62 11.16 -0.41
CA ALA A 84 -12.12 12.51 -0.69
C ALA A 84 -13.64 12.59 -0.50
N LYS A 85 -14.39 11.58 -0.97
CA LYS A 85 -15.82 11.49 -0.76
C LYS A 85 -16.16 11.32 0.73
N ALA A 86 -15.43 10.50 1.47
CA ALA A 86 -15.64 10.34 2.91
C ALA A 86 -15.37 11.64 3.70
N TRP A 87 -14.44 12.49 3.22
CA TRP A 87 -14.17 13.78 3.84
C TRP A 87 -15.25 14.83 3.59
N THR A 88 -16.01 14.72 2.49
CA THR A 88 -16.97 15.72 2.05
C THR A 88 -18.44 15.29 2.25
N ASP A 89 -18.70 14.01 2.43
CA ASP A 89 -20.03 13.43 2.58
C ASP A 89 -20.12 12.62 3.89
N PRO A 90 -20.67 13.19 4.97
CA PRO A 90 -20.82 12.49 6.25
C PRO A 90 -21.69 11.23 6.16
N GLY A 91 -22.70 11.21 5.27
CA GLY A 91 -23.55 10.05 5.05
C GLY A 91 -22.76 8.90 4.43
N PHE A 92 -21.93 9.20 3.42
CA PHE A 92 -21.02 8.21 2.83
C PHE A 92 -19.98 7.75 3.85
N ALA A 93 -19.39 8.64 4.65
CA ALA A 93 -18.46 8.28 5.70
C ALA A 93 -19.08 7.35 6.75
N ALA A 94 -20.33 7.57 7.14
CA ALA A 94 -21.08 6.71 8.05
C ALA A 94 -21.32 5.32 7.41
N TRP A 95 -21.73 5.29 6.14
CA TRP A 95 -21.90 4.04 5.39
C TRP A 95 -20.58 3.27 5.26
N LEU A 96 -19.49 3.96 4.93
CA LEU A 96 -18.15 3.38 4.80
C LEU A 96 -17.66 2.73 6.11
N LYS A 97 -18.06 3.26 7.28
CA LYS A 97 -17.77 2.66 8.60
C LYS A 97 -18.53 1.37 8.86
N THR A 98 -19.77 1.26 8.36
CA THR A 98 -20.65 0.11 8.63
C THR A 98 -20.50 -0.98 7.58
N ASP A 99 -20.42 -0.60 6.30
CA ASP A 99 -20.26 -1.51 5.17
C ASP A 99 -19.36 -0.86 4.09
N ALA A 100 -18.05 -1.01 4.28
CA ALA A 100 -17.08 -0.46 3.35
C ALA A 100 -17.16 -1.12 1.96
N THR A 101 -17.49 -2.39 1.90
CA THR A 101 -17.59 -3.13 0.64
C THR A 101 -18.71 -2.52 -0.24
N ALA A 102 -19.92 -2.39 0.29
CA ALA A 102 -21.05 -1.83 -0.45
C ALA A 102 -20.84 -0.34 -0.77
N ALA A 103 -20.31 0.44 0.17
CA ALA A 103 -20.03 1.86 -0.03
C ALA A 103 -19.01 2.09 -1.16
N ILE A 104 -17.94 1.32 -1.20
CA ILE A 104 -16.91 1.41 -2.24
C ILE A 104 -17.46 0.90 -3.59
N ALA A 105 -18.23 -0.19 -3.57
CA ALA A 105 -18.87 -0.73 -4.78
C ALA A 105 -19.84 0.27 -5.42
N SER A 106 -20.50 1.13 -4.63
CA SER A 106 -21.41 2.17 -5.14
C SER A 106 -20.69 3.21 -6.02
N LEU A 107 -19.37 3.32 -5.89
CA LEU A 107 -18.52 4.16 -6.75
C LEU A 107 -17.98 3.43 -7.98
N GLY A 108 -18.37 2.16 -8.19
CA GLY A 108 -17.90 1.33 -9.28
C GLY A 108 -16.55 0.64 -9.00
N TYR A 109 -16.00 0.75 -7.81
CA TYR A 109 -14.71 0.17 -7.45
C TYR A 109 -14.88 -1.23 -6.86
N THR A 110 -15.06 -2.21 -7.73
CA THR A 110 -15.18 -3.62 -7.42
C THR A 110 -14.02 -4.41 -8.03
N GLY A 111 -13.88 -5.67 -7.66
CA GLY A 111 -12.88 -6.56 -8.25
C GLY A 111 -12.19 -7.44 -7.23
N ARG A 112 -11.22 -8.22 -7.72
CA ARG A 112 -10.44 -9.17 -6.92
C ARG A 112 -9.76 -8.47 -5.74
N GLN A 113 -9.65 -9.17 -4.63
CA GLN A 113 -9.03 -8.69 -3.39
C GLN A 113 -9.77 -7.50 -2.75
N GLY A 114 -11.05 -7.30 -3.10
CA GLY A 114 -11.93 -6.27 -2.55
C GLY A 114 -13.31 -6.80 -2.16
N GLU A 115 -13.45 -8.13 -2.07
CA GLU A 115 -14.74 -8.79 -1.80
C GLU A 115 -15.28 -8.46 -0.42
N HIS A 116 -14.40 -8.34 0.57
CA HIS A 116 -14.76 -7.89 1.92
C HIS A 116 -13.76 -6.85 2.41
N MET A 117 -14.23 -5.63 2.54
CA MET A 117 -13.42 -4.49 3.00
C MET A 117 -13.97 -3.88 4.28
N ARG A 118 -13.06 -3.37 5.10
CA ARG A 118 -13.38 -2.53 6.26
C ARG A 118 -12.57 -1.25 6.21
N ALA A 119 -13.24 -0.12 6.35
CA ALA A 119 -12.59 1.17 6.46
C ALA A 119 -12.30 1.49 7.94
N VAL A 120 -11.07 1.93 8.22
CA VAL A 120 -10.60 2.35 9.54
C VAL A 120 -10.17 3.79 9.50
N PHE A 121 -10.75 4.62 10.35
CA PHE A 121 -10.60 6.07 10.31
C PHE A 121 -9.52 6.53 11.30
N ASN A 122 -8.58 7.32 10.83
CA ASN A 122 -7.66 8.05 11.68
C ASN A 122 -8.39 9.19 12.41
N THR A 123 -8.02 9.39 13.66
CA THR A 123 -8.51 10.50 14.51
C THR A 123 -7.31 11.30 15.05
N GLU A 124 -7.56 12.29 15.91
CA GLU A 124 -6.48 13.02 16.59
C GLU A 124 -5.63 12.14 17.47
N SER A 125 -6.27 11.19 18.14
CA SER A 125 -5.64 10.32 19.13
C SER A 125 -5.34 8.90 18.61
N VAL A 126 -5.81 8.54 17.40
CA VAL A 126 -5.65 7.19 16.85
C VAL A 126 -5.12 7.26 15.42
N HIS A 127 -4.03 6.57 15.19
CA HIS A 127 -3.47 6.30 13.88
C HIS A 127 -3.59 4.80 13.56
N ASN A 128 -4.09 4.48 12.36
CA ASN A 128 -4.29 3.11 11.92
C ASN A 128 -3.18 2.72 10.94
N LEU A 129 -2.69 1.50 11.07
CA LEU A 129 -1.68 0.89 10.20
C LEU A 129 -2.21 -0.46 9.72
N VAL A 130 -2.10 -0.74 8.43
CA VAL A 130 -2.52 -2.01 7.83
C VAL A 130 -1.31 -2.85 7.50
N VAL A 131 -1.41 -4.13 7.81
CA VAL A 131 -0.41 -5.15 7.47
C VAL A 131 -1.11 -6.43 7.02
N CYS A 132 -0.41 -7.34 6.37
CA CYS A 132 -0.78 -8.74 6.29
C CYS A 132 0.40 -9.58 6.76
N THR A 133 0.31 -10.13 7.98
CA THR A 133 1.41 -10.91 8.59
C THR A 133 1.63 -12.24 7.88
N LEU A 134 0.60 -12.80 7.26
CA LEU A 134 0.66 -14.12 6.64
C LEU A 134 1.21 -14.08 5.20
N CYS A 135 0.74 -13.14 4.39
CA CYS A 135 1.10 -13.06 2.97
C CYS A 135 1.20 -11.61 2.47
N SER A 136 0.25 -11.15 1.67
CA SER A 136 0.23 -9.80 1.11
C SER A 136 -1.20 -9.36 0.78
N CYS A 137 -2.18 -9.74 1.62
CA CYS A 137 -3.57 -9.38 1.42
C CYS A 137 -3.76 -7.86 1.41
N TYR A 138 -4.29 -7.36 0.30
CA TYR A 138 -4.29 -5.96 -0.05
C TYR A 138 -5.54 -5.62 -0.88
N PRO A 139 -6.19 -4.49 -0.70
CA PRO A 139 -7.42 -4.16 -1.42
C PRO A 139 -7.10 -3.59 -2.83
N TRP A 140 -6.88 -4.47 -3.81
CA TRP A 140 -6.45 -4.10 -5.16
C TRP A 140 -7.42 -3.18 -5.90
N SER A 141 -8.72 -3.30 -5.66
CA SER A 141 -9.74 -2.48 -6.30
C SER A 141 -9.60 -0.98 -6.01
N VAL A 142 -8.99 -0.63 -4.87
CA VAL A 142 -8.84 0.77 -4.42
C VAL A 142 -7.39 1.22 -4.29
N LEU A 143 -6.44 0.31 -4.09
CA LEU A 143 -5.03 0.66 -3.88
C LEU A 143 -4.09 0.17 -5.00
N GLY A 144 -4.62 -0.57 -5.99
CA GLY A 144 -3.81 -1.19 -7.04
C GLY A 144 -2.98 -2.35 -6.52
N LEU A 145 -1.79 -2.56 -7.10
CA LEU A 145 -0.88 -3.60 -6.67
C LEU A 145 -0.16 -3.20 -5.36
N PRO A 146 0.07 -4.15 -4.44
CA PRO A 146 0.80 -3.85 -3.22
C PRO A 146 2.26 -3.47 -3.52
N PRO A 147 2.79 -2.42 -2.88
CA PRO A 147 4.20 -2.08 -3.01
C PRO A 147 5.10 -3.21 -2.48
N VAL A 148 6.33 -3.29 -2.98
CA VAL A 148 7.26 -4.37 -2.65
C VAL A 148 7.49 -4.47 -1.15
N TRP A 149 7.70 -3.33 -0.48
CA TRP A 149 7.92 -3.29 0.96
C TRP A 149 6.76 -3.86 1.78
N TYR A 150 5.49 -3.71 1.33
CA TYR A 150 4.32 -4.25 2.02
C TYR A 150 4.36 -5.79 2.14
N LYS A 151 5.01 -6.44 1.18
CA LYS A 151 5.18 -7.89 1.14
C LYS A 151 6.42 -8.38 1.90
N SER A 152 7.32 -7.47 2.28
CA SER A 152 8.59 -7.84 2.91
C SER A 152 8.40 -8.48 4.29
N PRO A 153 9.13 -9.55 4.61
CA PRO A 153 9.07 -10.17 5.93
C PRO A 153 9.37 -9.20 7.09
N PRO A 154 10.36 -8.27 6.98
CA PRO A 154 10.62 -7.29 8.03
C PRO A 154 9.42 -6.40 8.33
N TYR A 155 8.76 -5.83 7.31
CA TYR A 155 7.57 -5.02 7.53
C TYR A 155 6.46 -5.83 8.21
N ARG A 156 6.15 -7.00 7.67
CA ARG A 156 5.05 -7.85 8.16
C ARG A 156 5.20 -8.27 9.62
N SER A 157 6.42 -8.59 10.04
CA SER A 157 6.68 -9.00 11.44
C SER A 157 6.77 -7.80 12.38
N ARG A 158 7.46 -6.73 11.98
CA ARG A 158 7.73 -5.58 12.86
C ARG A 158 6.54 -4.66 13.02
N ALA A 159 5.68 -4.53 12.02
CA ALA A 159 4.49 -3.69 12.10
C ALA A 159 3.56 -4.07 13.27
N VAL A 160 3.52 -5.34 13.66
CA VAL A 160 2.69 -5.81 14.81
C VAL A 160 3.44 -5.76 16.14
N ILE A 161 4.77 -5.82 16.13
CA ILE A 161 5.59 -5.84 17.35
C ILE A 161 5.92 -4.41 17.80
N ASP A 162 6.39 -3.57 16.88
CA ASP A 162 6.82 -2.19 17.13
C ASP A 162 6.39 -1.28 15.97
N PRO A 163 5.09 -1.00 15.84
CA PRO A 163 4.56 -0.19 14.75
C PRO A 163 5.10 1.24 14.76
N ARG A 164 5.45 1.79 15.93
CA ARG A 164 5.94 3.17 16.04
C ARG A 164 7.31 3.34 15.40
N SER A 165 8.23 2.43 15.67
CA SER A 165 9.55 2.43 15.02
C SER A 165 9.44 2.17 13.52
N VAL A 166 8.55 1.28 13.09
CA VAL A 166 8.29 1.07 11.66
C VAL A 166 7.80 2.36 11.01
N LEU A 167 6.85 3.08 11.60
CA LEU A 167 6.36 4.35 11.05
C LEU A 167 7.46 5.42 11.00
N ALA A 168 8.34 5.46 12.01
CA ALA A 168 9.48 6.38 11.99
C ALA A 168 10.46 6.09 10.83
N GLU A 169 10.64 4.84 10.44
CA GLU A 169 11.45 4.45 9.27
C GLU A 169 10.83 4.93 7.94
N PHE A 170 9.49 5.02 7.88
CA PHE A 170 8.79 5.67 6.76
C PHE A 170 8.79 7.20 6.85
N GLY A 171 9.51 7.79 7.81
CA GLY A 171 9.55 9.23 8.03
C GLY A 171 8.31 9.80 8.74
N LEU A 172 7.45 8.94 9.30
CA LEU A 172 6.25 9.36 10.01
C LEU A 172 6.48 9.39 11.51
N GLY A 173 6.76 10.59 12.05
CA GLY A 173 6.79 10.85 13.49
C GLY A 173 5.39 11.19 14.02
N LEU A 174 4.85 10.35 14.90
CA LEU A 174 3.57 10.60 15.56
C LEU A 174 3.80 11.09 17.00
N PRO A 175 2.93 11.98 17.53
CA PRO A 175 2.93 12.36 18.95
C PRO A 175 2.93 11.12 19.86
N ALA A 176 3.58 11.21 21.03
CA ALA A 176 3.73 10.08 21.94
C ALA A 176 2.38 9.57 22.48
N ASP A 177 1.40 10.44 22.60
CA ASP A 177 0.04 10.16 23.05
C ASP A 177 -0.87 9.60 21.94
N THR A 178 -0.44 9.62 20.69
CA THR A 178 -1.19 8.99 19.59
C THR A 178 -1.12 7.48 19.70
N SER A 179 -2.28 6.85 19.85
CA SER A 179 -2.42 5.40 19.85
C SER A 179 -2.30 4.84 18.42
N ILE A 180 -1.45 3.84 18.21
CA ILE A 180 -1.34 3.17 16.91
C ILE A 180 -2.12 1.85 16.97
N ARG A 181 -3.06 1.68 16.04
CA ARG A 181 -3.83 0.45 15.86
C ARG A 181 -3.38 -0.26 14.60
N VAL A 182 -2.89 -1.48 14.76
CA VAL A 182 -2.46 -2.32 13.65
C VAL A 182 -3.61 -3.26 13.27
N TRP A 183 -3.91 -3.31 11.97
CA TRP A 183 -4.95 -4.12 11.38
C TRP A 183 -4.32 -5.16 10.46
N ASP A 184 -4.48 -6.43 10.81
CA ASP A 184 -3.95 -7.54 10.04
C ASP A 184 -4.98 -8.01 9.00
N SER A 185 -4.70 -7.77 7.72
CA SER A 185 -5.53 -8.21 6.61
C SER A 185 -5.43 -9.73 6.44
N THR A 186 -6.54 -10.35 6.11
CA THR A 186 -6.63 -11.79 5.89
C THR A 186 -7.05 -12.11 4.45
N ALA A 187 -7.12 -13.40 4.10
CA ALA A 187 -7.64 -13.83 2.80
C ALA A 187 -9.10 -13.38 2.58
N GLU A 188 -9.85 -13.17 3.64
CA GLU A 188 -11.28 -12.82 3.56
C GLU A 188 -11.56 -11.33 3.80
N LEU A 189 -10.70 -10.63 4.56
CA LEU A 189 -10.94 -9.25 4.97
C LEU A 189 -9.74 -8.36 4.66
N ARG A 190 -9.97 -7.25 3.97
CA ARG A 190 -8.98 -6.20 3.66
C ARG A 190 -9.33 -4.92 4.38
N TYR A 191 -8.33 -4.19 4.80
CA TYR A 191 -8.51 -2.90 5.46
C TYR A 191 -8.07 -1.75 4.55
N LEU A 192 -8.81 -0.65 4.64
CA LEU A 192 -8.49 0.63 4.02
C LEU A 192 -8.43 1.69 5.11
N VAL A 193 -7.29 2.37 5.26
CA VAL A 193 -7.19 3.51 6.18
C VAL A 193 -7.83 4.73 5.50
N ILE A 194 -8.71 5.41 6.23
CA ILE A 194 -9.20 6.74 5.89
C ILE A 194 -8.39 7.74 6.71
N PRO A 195 -7.42 8.42 6.08
CA PRO A 195 -6.58 9.40 6.78
C PRO A 195 -7.41 10.60 7.20
N ARG A 196 -6.90 11.37 8.16
CA ARG A 196 -7.52 12.65 8.54
C ARG A 196 -7.45 13.62 7.38
N ARG A 197 -8.52 14.39 7.20
CA ARG A 197 -8.53 15.50 6.27
C ARG A 197 -7.52 16.55 6.73
N PRO A 198 -6.61 17.00 5.85
CA PRO A 198 -5.65 18.05 6.21
C PRO A 198 -6.33 19.37 6.55
N VAL A 199 -5.76 20.09 7.51
CA VAL A 199 -6.26 21.41 7.89
C VAL A 199 -6.10 22.40 6.74
N GLY A 200 -7.05 23.33 6.59
CA GLY A 200 -7.02 24.35 5.54
C GLY A 200 -7.38 23.85 4.13
N THR A 201 -8.19 22.78 4.07
CA THR A 201 -8.66 22.18 2.81
C THR A 201 -10.17 22.35 2.59
N ASP A 202 -10.82 23.20 3.38
CA ASP A 202 -12.30 23.30 3.38
C ASP A 202 -12.85 23.79 2.03
N ASP A 203 -12.11 24.64 1.34
CA ASP A 203 -12.48 25.21 0.05
C ASP A 203 -12.07 24.34 -1.15
N LEU A 204 -11.41 23.18 -0.93
CA LEU A 204 -10.97 22.32 -2.01
C LEU A 204 -12.13 21.44 -2.51
N ASP A 205 -12.21 21.31 -3.83
CA ASP A 205 -13.13 20.36 -4.47
C ASP A 205 -12.68 18.90 -4.29
N ALA A 206 -13.53 17.97 -4.70
CA ALA A 206 -13.28 16.54 -4.53
C ALA A 206 -12.00 16.06 -5.27
N ALA A 207 -11.68 16.66 -6.43
CA ALA A 207 -10.49 16.29 -7.20
C ALA A 207 -9.21 16.78 -6.53
N ALA A 208 -9.20 18.02 -6.05
CA ALA A 208 -8.09 18.59 -5.29
C ALA A 208 -7.87 17.84 -3.97
N LEU A 209 -8.95 17.47 -3.26
CA LEU A 209 -8.87 16.65 -2.06
C LEU A 209 -8.29 15.26 -2.35
N ALA A 210 -8.74 14.61 -3.43
CA ALA A 210 -8.21 13.30 -3.82
C ALA A 210 -6.70 13.36 -4.15
N ALA A 211 -6.20 14.46 -4.71
CA ALA A 211 -4.79 14.66 -5.01
C ALA A 211 -3.89 14.73 -3.75
N LEU A 212 -4.47 15.02 -2.57
CA LEU A 212 -3.76 15.01 -1.29
C LEU A 212 -3.60 13.61 -0.71
N VAL A 213 -4.38 12.65 -1.18
CA VAL A 213 -4.38 11.28 -0.67
C VAL A 213 -3.32 10.46 -1.40
N THR A 214 -2.49 9.77 -0.64
CA THR A 214 -1.45 8.88 -1.18
C THR A 214 -1.76 7.42 -0.83
N ARG A 215 -1.13 6.47 -1.54
CA ARG A 215 -1.18 5.06 -1.19
C ARG A 215 -0.75 4.85 0.27
N ASP A 216 0.34 5.48 0.67
CA ASP A 216 0.90 5.34 2.01
C ASP A 216 -0.05 5.85 3.10
N SER A 217 -0.78 6.95 2.83
CA SER A 217 -1.78 7.44 3.78
C SER A 217 -2.98 6.50 3.93
N MET A 218 -3.27 5.69 2.92
CA MET A 218 -4.35 4.70 2.93
C MET A 218 -3.93 3.32 3.45
N ILE A 219 -2.62 3.07 3.58
CA ILE A 219 -2.05 1.92 4.31
C ILE A 219 -1.81 2.31 5.77
N GLY A 220 -1.53 3.59 6.01
CA GLY A 220 -1.20 4.15 7.31
C GLY A 220 0.29 4.36 7.54
N THR A 221 1.15 4.17 6.54
CA THR A 221 2.59 4.47 6.63
C THR A 221 2.92 5.94 6.36
N GLY A 222 1.91 6.75 6.01
CA GLY A 222 2.04 8.18 5.81
C GLY A 222 0.76 8.94 6.19
N LEU A 223 0.83 10.25 6.13
CA LEU A 223 -0.33 11.15 6.25
C LEU A 223 -0.79 11.60 4.86
N ALA A 224 -2.01 12.08 4.74
CA ALA A 224 -2.43 12.84 3.58
C ALA A 224 -1.55 14.11 3.47
N ARG A 225 -1.25 14.52 2.23
CA ARG A 225 -0.42 15.69 1.96
C ARG A 225 -1.11 16.96 2.47
N SER A 226 -0.35 17.89 3.01
CA SER A 226 -0.88 19.22 3.30
C SER A 226 -1.28 19.92 1.99
N ALA A 227 -2.34 20.72 2.03
CA ALA A 227 -2.57 21.66 0.95
C ALA A 227 -1.33 22.58 0.86
N GLY A 228 -0.58 22.48 -0.22
CA GLY A 228 0.51 23.40 -0.46
C GLY A 228 -0.03 24.82 -0.41
N LYS A 229 0.63 25.73 0.31
CA LYS A 229 0.42 27.16 0.04
C LYS A 229 0.76 27.39 -1.41
N PRO A 230 -0.08 28.13 -2.16
CA PRO A 230 0.23 28.53 -3.51
C PRO A 230 1.55 29.31 -3.57
#